data_0faa38c12a3d7ee7b7c64b0adcbe0b59
#
_entry.id   0faa38c12a3d7ee7b7c64b0adcbe0b59
#
_cell.length_a   1.000
_cell.length_b   1.000
_cell.length_c   1.000
_cell.angle_alpha   90.00
_cell.angle_beta   90.00
_cell.angle_gamma   90.00
#
_symmetry.space_group_name_H-M   'P 1'
#
loop_
_entity.id
_entity.type
_entity.pdbx_description
1 polymer ?
#
loop_
_entity_poly.entity_id
_entity_poly.type
_entity_poly.pdbx_seq_one_letter_code
_entity_poly.pdbx_strand_id
1 'polypeptide(L)'
;MSKRKVAIIGSGNIGTDLMIKILRHGQHLEMAVMVGIDPQSDGLARARRMGVATTHEGVIGLMNMPEFADIDIVFDATSAGAHVKNDAALREAKPDIRLIDLTPAAIGPYCVPVVNLEANVDQLNVNMVTCGGQATIPMVAAVSRVARVHYAEIIASIASKSAGPGTRANIDEFTETTSRAIEVVGGAAKGKAIIVLNPAEPPLMMRDTVYVLSDEASQDDIEASINEMAEAVQAYVPGYRLKQRVQFEVIPQDKPVNLPGVGQFXGLKTAVWLEVEGAAHYLPAYAGNLDIMTSSALATAEKMAQSLARKAGEAA
;
A
#
# COMPACT_ATOMS: atom_id res chain seq x y z
N MET A 1 -1.46 6.14 -26.78
CA MET A 1 -0.45 6.42 -25.77
C MET A 1 0.40 5.17 -25.54
N SER A 2 1.73 5.31 -25.67
CA SER A 2 2.61 4.17 -25.47
C SER A 2 2.72 3.83 -23.98
N LYS A 3 2.88 2.54 -23.70
CA LYS A 3 3.02 2.10 -22.32
C LYS A 3 4.40 2.47 -21.78
N ARG A 4 4.46 2.79 -20.50
CA ARG A 4 5.72 3.06 -19.81
C ARG A 4 6.32 1.74 -19.33
N LYS A 5 7.61 1.59 -19.55
CA LYS A 5 8.30 0.36 -19.16
C LYS A 5 8.69 0.41 -17.70
N VAL A 6 8.49 -0.69 -17.01
CA VAL A 6 8.74 -0.77 -15.57
C VAL A 6 9.62 -1.96 -15.24
N ALA A 7 10.32 -1.85 -14.10
CA ALA A 7 11.06 -2.96 -13.52
C ALA A 7 10.56 -3.19 -12.10
N ILE A 8 10.71 -4.43 -11.64
CA ILE A 8 10.42 -4.78 -10.25
C ILE A 8 11.71 -5.32 -9.65
N ILE A 9 12.14 -4.75 -8.52
CA ILE A 9 13.26 -5.28 -7.75
C ILE A 9 12.69 -6.06 -6.58
N GLY A 10 12.98 -7.35 -6.54
CA GLY A 10 12.43 -8.25 -5.52
C GLY A 10 11.58 -9.32 -6.17
N SER A 11 12.10 -10.53 -6.26
CA SER A 11 11.43 -11.61 -7.00
C SER A 11 10.72 -12.59 -6.07
N GLY A 12 10.38 -12.15 -4.86
CA GLY A 12 9.58 -12.94 -3.95
C GLY A 12 8.10 -12.91 -4.28
N ASN A 13 7.26 -13.22 -3.29
CA ASN A 13 5.82 -13.34 -3.52
C ASN A 13 5.19 -12.01 -3.96
N ILE A 14 5.57 -10.92 -3.31
CA ILE A 14 4.98 -9.62 -3.65
C ILE A 14 5.40 -9.21 -5.07
N GLY A 15 6.69 -9.30 -5.36
CA GLY A 15 7.17 -8.92 -6.68
C GLY A 15 6.57 -9.77 -7.78
N THR A 16 6.43 -11.08 -7.53
CA THR A 16 5.84 -11.98 -8.51
C THR A 16 4.36 -11.66 -8.75
N ASP A 17 3.61 -11.44 -7.67
CA ASP A 17 2.20 -11.10 -7.81
C ASP A 17 2.03 -9.78 -8.57
N LEU A 18 2.87 -8.80 -8.26
CA LEU A 18 2.81 -7.51 -8.95
C LEU A 18 3.14 -7.67 -10.44
N MET A 19 4.16 -8.46 -10.75
CA MET A 19 4.49 -8.71 -12.16
C MET A 19 3.29 -9.31 -12.91
N ILE A 20 2.65 -10.30 -12.30
CA ILE A 20 1.51 -10.94 -12.95
C ILE A 20 0.37 -9.95 -13.13
N LYS A 21 0.11 -9.09 -12.13
CA LYS A 21 -0.92 -8.06 -12.26
C LYS A 21 -0.61 -7.11 -13.41
N ILE A 22 0.65 -6.69 -13.54
CA ILE A 22 1.03 -5.79 -14.63
C ILE A 22 0.84 -6.48 -15.98
N LEU A 23 1.28 -7.73 -16.09
CA LEU A 23 1.14 -8.47 -17.35
C LEU A 23 -0.31 -8.65 -17.75
N ARG A 24 -1.19 -8.90 -16.77
CA ARG A 24 -2.60 -9.16 -17.07
C ARG A 24 -3.45 -7.91 -17.18
N HIS A 25 -3.15 -6.88 -16.38
CA HIS A 25 -4.05 -5.73 -16.23
C HIS A 25 -3.41 -4.39 -16.51
N GLY A 26 -2.12 -4.35 -16.80
CA GLY A 26 -1.44 -3.08 -17.05
C GLY A 26 -2.04 -2.37 -18.26
N GLN A 27 -2.49 -1.13 -18.07
CA GLN A 27 -3.06 -0.34 -19.16
C GLN A 27 -2.05 0.65 -19.71
N HIS A 28 -1.27 1.27 -18.84
CA HIS A 28 -0.25 2.25 -19.23
C HIS A 28 1.15 1.78 -18.88
N LEU A 29 1.28 0.50 -18.47
CA LEU A 29 2.53 -0.07 -18.00
C LEU A 29 2.89 -1.31 -18.80
N GLU A 30 4.16 -1.48 -19.05
CA GLU A 30 4.70 -2.66 -19.72
C GLU A 30 5.82 -3.22 -18.86
N MET A 31 5.72 -4.50 -18.49
CA MET A 31 6.73 -5.15 -17.67
C MET A 31 7.99 -5.37 -18.50
N ALA A 32 9.12 -4.78 -18.08
CA ALA A 32 10.38 -4.91 -18.83
C ALA A 32 11.36 -5.85 -18.16
N VAL A 33 11.58 -5.71 -16.84
CA VAL A 33 12.62 -6.51 -16.17
C VAL A 33 12.15 -6.91 -14.77
N MET A 34 12.36 -8.19 -14.42
CA MET A 34 12.25 -8.67 -13.05
C MET A 34 13.66 -8.84 -12.49
N VAL A 35 13.92 -8.23 -11.34
CA VAL A 35 15.25 -8.20 -10.73
C VAL A 35 15.24 -8.97 -9.42
N GLY A 36 16.20 -9.87 -9.26
CA GLY A 36 16.41 -10.61 -8.02
C GLY A 36 17.87 -10.70 -7.68
N ILE A 37 18.18 -11.44 -6.62
CA ILE A 37 19.58 -11.62 -6.20
C ILE A 37 19.98 -13.09 -6.13
N ASP A 38 19.04 -14.00 -6.38
CA ASP A 38 19.30 -15.45 -6.30
C ASP A 38 19.00 -16.09 -7.65
N PRO A 39 20.01 -16.68 -8.30
CA PRO A 39 19.76 -17.30 -9.60
C PRO A 39 18.75 -18.44 -9.55
N GLN A 40 18.50 -19.00 -8.36
CA GLN A 40 17.53 -20.09 -8.19
C GLN A 40 16.13 -19.56 -7.84
N SER A 41 15.93 -18.26 -7.86
CA SER A 41 14.65 -17.65 -7.51
C SER A 41 13.52 -18.19 -8.39
N ASP A 42 12.44 -18.65 -7.73
CA ASP A 42 11.28 -19.12 -8.44
C ASP A 42 10.58 -17.98 -9.19
N GLY A 43 10.60 -16.79 -8.61
CA GLY A 43 10.02 -15.62 -9.28
C GLY A 43 10.76 -15.24 -10.54
N LEU A 44 12.08 -15.36 -10.56
CA LEU A 44 12.85 -15.11 -11.78
C LEU A 44 12.55 -16.17 -12.83
N ALA A 45 12.46 -17.44 -12.42
CA ALA A 45 12.13 -18.51 -13.35
C ALA A 45 10.76 -18.27 -13.99
N ARG A 46 9.79 -17.87 -13.17
CA ARG A 46 8.45 -17.57 -13.67
C ARG A 46 8.47 -16.40 -14.65
N ALA A 47 9.23 -15.36 -14.33
CA ALA A 47 9.35 -14.21 -15.23
C ALA A 47 9.88 -14.62 -16.59
N ARG A 48 10.92 -15.46 -16.59
CA ARG A 48 11.49 -15.94 -17.86
C ARG A 48 10.45 -16.72 -18.66
N ARG A 49 9.68 -17.59 -17.99
CA ARG A 49 8.65 -18.36 -18.70
C ARG A 49 7.57 -17.45 -19.29
N MET A 50 7.34 -16.30 -18.69
CA MET A 50 6.32 -15.36 -19.16
C MET A 50 6.90 -14.34 -20.16
N GLY A 51 8.16 -14.49 -20.55
CA GLY A 51 8.75 -13.63 -21.55
C GLY A 51 9.32 -12.32 -21.03
N VAL A 52 9.56 -12.23 -19.73
CA VAL A 52 10.08 -11.02 -19.10
C VAL A 52 11.59 -11.18 -18.91
N ALA A 53 12.37 -10.14 -19.28
CA ALA A 53 13.82 -10.16 -19.07
C ALA A 53 14.11 -10.19 -17.57
N THR A 54 15.21 -10.85 -17.19
CA THR A 54 15.55 -11.01 -15.77
C THR A 54 17.02 -10.75 -15.53
N THR A 55 17.34 -10.43 -14.27
CA THR A 55 18.71 -10.46 -13.77
C THR A 55 18.68 -10.93 -12.33
N HIS A 56 19.71 -11.69 -11.94
CA HIS A 56 19.86 -12.08 -10.53
C HIS A 56 21.00 -11.31 -9.85
N GLU A 57 21.46 -10.23 -10.46
CA GLU A 57 22.56 -9.42 -9.93
C GLU A 57 22.07 -8.10 -9.31
N GLY A 58 20.83 -8.06 -8.88
CA GLY A 58 20.30 -6.91 -8.16
C GLY A 58 20.26 -5.64 -8.99
N VAL A 59 20.29 -4.49 -8.30
CA VAL A 59 20.16 -3.21 -9.00
C VAL A 59 21.32 -2.98 -9.97
N ILE A 60 22.51 -3.46 -9.64
CA ILE A 60 23.66 -3.31 -10.55
C ILE A 60 23.38 -4.07 -11.84
N GLY A 61 22.84 -5.29 -11.73
CA GLY A 61 22.47 -6.04 -12.92
C GLY A 61 21.45 -5.30 -13.78
N LEU A 62 20.44 -4.72 -13.13
CA LEU A 62 19.44 -3.95 -13.86
C LEU A 62 20.07 -2.79 -14.63
N MET A 63 20.94 -2.03 -13.96
CA MET A 63 21.55 -0.86 -14.60
C MET A 63 22.46 -1.23 -15.77
N ASN A 64 22.95 -2.47 -15.81
CA ASN A 64 23.79 -2.92 -16.91
C ASN A 64 23.03 -3.56 -18.06
N MET A 65 21.71 -3.69 -17.93
CA MET A 65 20.90 -4.28 -18.99
C MET A 65 20.51 -3.23 -20.03
N PRO A 66 20.42 -3.62 -21.31
CA PRO A 66 19.99 -2.65 -22.33
C PRO A 66 18.57 -2.11 -22.07
N GLU A 67 17.70 -2.91 -21.45
CA GLU A 67 16.35 -2.47 -21.14
C GLU A 67 16.30 -1.27 -20.20
N PHE A 68 17.34 -1.09 -19.38
CA PHE A 68 17.31 -0.03 -18.38
C PHE A 68 17.14 1.36 -18.98
N ALA A 69 17.68 1.58 -20.17
CA ALA A 69 17.58 2.89 -20.81
C ALA A 69 16.15 3.37 -20.96
N ASP A 70 15.20 2.45 -21.14
CA ASP A 70 13.80 2.80 -21.40
C ASP A 70 12.91 2.69 -20.18
N ILE A 71 13.46 2.32 -19.01
CA ILE A 71 12.63 2.13 -17.82
C ILE A 71 12.39 3.47 -17.14
N ASP A 72 11.13 3.79 -16.90
CA ASP A 72 10.72 5.04 -16.25
C ASP A 72 10.32 4.86 -14.80
N ILE A 73 9.83 3.66 -14.44
CA ILE A 73 9.28 3.40 -13.11
C ILE A 73 9.84 2.08 -12.59
N VAL A 74 10.29 2.10 -11.34
CA VAL A 74 10.80 0.89 -10.68
C VAL A 74 10.04 0.68 -9.38
N PHE A 75 9.51 -0.53 -9.19
CA PHE A 75 8.94 -0.96 -7.92
C PHE A 75 10.03 -1.64 -7.12
N ASP A 76 10.08 -1.36 -5.82
CA ASP A 76 11.05 -2.00 -4.94
C ASP A 76 10.33 -2.80 -3.87
N ALA A 77 10.43 -4.11 -3.96
CA ALA A 77 9.81 -5.04 -3.01
C ALA A 77 10.88 -5.86 -2.29
N THR A 78 11.96 -5.19 -1.88
CA THR A 78 13.07 -5.82 -1.17
C THR A 78 12.95 -5.58 0.33
N SER A 79 13.92 -4.92 0.93
CA SER A 79 13.94 -4.56 2.33
C SER A 79 14.24 -3.08 2.48
N ALA A 80 14.02 -2.55 3.68
CA ALA A 80 14.27 -1.12 3.91
C ALA A 80 15.73 -0.75 3.62
N GLY A 81 16.66 -1.54 4.11
CA GLY A 81 18.08 -1.27 3.87
C GLY A 81 18.46 -1.35 2.41
N ALA A 82 17.92 -2.35 1.72
CA ALA A 82 18.21 -2.50 0.29
C ALA A 82 17.60 -1.34 -0.50
N HIS A 83 16.41 -0.89 -0.12
CA HIS A 83 15.77 0.20 -0.85
C HIS A 83 16.59 1.49 -0.78
N VAL A 84 17.15 1.79 0.39
CA VAL A 84 17.99 2.98 0.53
C VAL A 84 19.13 2.93 -0.48
N LYS A 85 19.77 1.78 -0.60
CA LYS A 85 20.89 1.63 -1.53
C LYS A 85 20.41 1.65 -2.98
N ASN A 86 19.28 0.98 -3.25
CA ASN A 86 18.73 0.94 -4.62
C ASN A 86 18.33 2.35 -5.08
N ASP A 87 17.68 3.10 -4.20
CA ASP A 87 17.29 4.48 -4.54
C ASP A 87 18.50 5.33 -4.88
N ALA A 88 19.55 5.25 -4.06
CA ALA A 88 20.75 6.05 -4.31
C ALA A 88 21.38 5.68 -5.65
N ALA A 89 21.51 4.39 -5.95
CA ALA A 89 22.15 3.95 -7.18
C ALA A 89 21.33 4.33 -8.42
N LEU A 90 20.03 4.11 -8.35
CA LEU A 90 19.16 4.43 -9.49
C LEU A 90 19.06 5.93 -9.72
N ARG A 91 19.00 6.70 -8.64
CA ARG A 91 18.91 8.15 -8.75
C ARG A 91 20.16 8.75 -9.38
N GLU A 92 21.31 8.20 -9.05
CA GLU A 92 22.56 8.66 -9.65
C GLU A 92 22.60 8.34 -11.15
N ALA A 93 22.14 7.13 -11.50
CA ALA A 93 22.19 6.68 -12.90
C ALA A 93 21.14 7.38 -13.76
N LYS A 94 19.96 7.65 -13.19
CA LYS A 94 18.85 8.23 -13.94
C LYS A 94 18.07 9.13 -13.00
N PRO A 95 18.42 10.43 -12.94
CA PRO A 95 17.86 11.33 -11.91
C PRO A 95 16.34 11.43 -11.89
N ASP A 96 15.68 11.22 -13.01
CA ASP A 96 14.22 11.39 -13.07
C ASP A 96 13.45 10.09 -12.90
N ILE A 97 14.13 8.98 -12.61
CA ILE A 97 13.44 7.70 -12.48
C ILE A 97 12.48 7.74 -11.30
N ARG A 98 11.31 7.12 -11.48
CA ARG A 98 10.29 7.07 -10.44
C ARG A 98 10.40 5.76 -9.68
N LEU A 99 10.34 5.85 -8.35
CA LEU A 99 10.45 4.67 -7.50
C LEU A 99 9.18 4.53 -6.66
N ILE A 100 8.62 3.34 -6.67
CA ILE A 100 7.46 2.99 -5.84
C ILE A 100 7.97 1.98 -4.82
N ASP A 101 7.96 2.39 -3.56
CA ASP A 101 8.63 1.69 -2.47
C ASP A 101 7.61 0.87 -1.68
N LEU A 102 7.73 -0.47 -1.77
CA LEU A 102 6.88 -1.37 -0.98
C LEU A 102 7.62 -1.87 0.27
N THR A 103 8.72 -1.21 0.65
CA THR A 103 9.47 -1.55 1.85
C THR A 103 9.19 -0.54 2.96
N PRO A 104 9.59 -0.81 4.19
CA PRO A 104 9.42 0.18 5.26
C PRO A 104 10.48 1.27 5.31
N ALA A 105 11.26 1.49 4.25
CA ALA A 105 12.31 2.53 4.25
C ALA A 105 11.77 3.95 4.39
N ALA A 106 10.63 4.24 3.76
CA ALA A 106 9.96 5.54 3.88
C ALA A 106 10.88 6.72 3.52
N ILE A 107 11.57 6.61 2.39
CA ILE A 107 12.38 7.73 1.89
C ILE A 107 11.47 8.82 1.36
N GLY A 108 10.49 8.44 0.54
CA GLY A 108 9.53 9.38 -0.02
C GLY A 108 8.29 9.49 0.82
N PRO A 109 7.36 10.34 0.41
CA PRO A 109 6.11 10.49 1.15
C PRO A 109 5.25 9.24 1.08
N TYR A 110 4.45 9.03 2.12
CA TYR A 110 3.48 7.94 2.14
C TYR A 110 2.38 8.19 1.12
N CYS A 111 1.99 7.14 0.40
CA CYS A 111 0.95 7.25 -0.62
C CYS A 111 -0.12 6.18 -0.42
N VAL A 112 -1.36 6.63 -0.25
CA VAL A 112 -2.55 5.79 -0.24
C VAL A 112 -3.41 6.30 -1.41
N PRO A 113 -3.57 5.52 -2.48
CA PRO A 113 -4.08 6.10 -3.74
C PRO A 113 -5.37 6.88 -3.62
N VAL A 114 -6.37 6.38 -2.89
CA VAL A 114 -7.66 7.06 -2.79
C VAL A 114 -7.59 8.33 -1.95
N VAL A 115 -6.51 8.53 -1.20
CA VAL A 115 -6.40 9.68 -0.31
C VAL A 115 -5.51 10.77 -0.89
N ASN A 116 -4.29 10.41 -1.31
CA ASN A 116 -3.32 11.45 -1.64
C ASN A 116 -2.46 11.16 -2.88
N LEU A 117 -2.91 10.26 -3.76
CA LEU A 117 -2.09 9.96 -4.95
C LEU A 117 -1.91 11.17 -5.84
N GLU A 118 -2.96 11.97 -6.04
CA GLU A 118 -2.85 13.12 -6.96
C GLU A 118 -1.81 14.12 -6.47
N ALA A 119 -1.70 14.29 -5.16
CA ALA A 119 -0.70 15.22 -4.60
C ALA A 119 0.72 14.66 -4.74
N ASN A 120 0.87 13.35 -4.94
CA ASN A 120 2.18 12.70 -4.95
C ASN A 120 2.55 12.10 -6.30
N VAL A 121 1.75 12.32 -7.32
CA VAL A 121 1.94 11.62 -8.60
C VAL A 121 3.23 12.03 -9.29
N ASP A 122 3.78 13.19 -8.96
CA ASP A 122 5.02 13.67 -9.56
C ASP A 122 6.24 13.50 -8.66
N GLN A 123 6.07 12.85 -7.51
CA GLN A 123 7.20 12.58 -6.63
C GLN A 123 8.12 11.53 -7.25
N LEU A 124 9.41 11.65 -6.96
CA LEU A 124 10.39 10.70 -7.50
C LEU A 124 10.46 9.41 -6.70
N ASN A 125 9.94 9.40 -5.47
CA ASN A 125 9.88 8.20 -4.64
C ASN A 125 8.64 8.32 -3.77
N VAL A 126 7.78 7.30 -3.80
CA VAL A 126 6.63 7.24 -2.90
C VAL A 126 6.67 5.93 -2.14
N ASN A 127 6.25 5.98 -0.88
CA ASN A 127 6.21 4.82 0.00
C ASN A 127 4.78 4.32 0.14
N MET A 128 4.58 3.03 -0.10
CA MET A 128 3.23 2.45 -0.10
C MET A 128 2.76 2.03 1.29
N VAL A 129 3.38 2.50 2.33
CA VAL A 129 2.98 2.29 3.71
C VAL A 129 3.09 0.80 4.09
N THR A 130 1.95 0.16 4.42
CA THR A 130 1.86 -1.24 4.80
C THR A 130 0.51 -1.78 4.32
N CYS A 131 0.35 -3.10 4.36
CA CYS A 131 -0.94 -3.67 4.00
C CYS A 131 -2.05 -3.17 4.93
N GLY A 132 -1.77 -3.12 6.22
CA GLY A 132 -2.75 -2.60 7.17
C GLY A 132 -3.06 -1.14 6.94
N GLY A 133 -2.05 -0.35 6.59
CA GLY A 133 -2.26 1.06 6.30
C GLY A 133 -3.08 1.27 5.04
N GLN A 134 -2.77 0.52 3.98
CA GLN A 134 -3.53 0.66 2.75
C GLN A 134 -5.00 0.31 2.94
N ALA A 135 -5.28 -0.65 3.81
CA ALA A 135 -6.66 -1.06 4.04
C ALA A 135 -7.42 -0.08 4.95
N THR A 136 -6.76 0.51 5.93
CA THR A 136 -7.45 1.21 7.01
C THR A 136 -7.38 2.74 6.92
N ILE A 137 -6.29 3.28 6.38
CA ILE A 137 -6.15 4.74 6.30
C ILE A 137 -7.27 5.38 5.48
N PRO A 138 -7.78 4.74 4.40
CA PRO A 138 -8.94 5.32 3.73
C PRO A 138 -10.12 5.58 4.65
N MET A 139 -10.35 4.71 5.63
CA MET A 139 -11.45 4.89 6.56
C MET A 139 -11.19 6.05 7.52
N VAL A 140 -9.96 6.18 7.99
CA VAL A 140 -9.60 7.32 8.84
C VAL A 140 -9.76 8.61 8.06
N ALA A 141 -9.27 8.65 6.83
CA ALA A 141 -9.39 9.83 5.97
C ALA A 141 -10.85 10.17 5.68
N ALA A 142 -11.69 9.14 5.52
CA ALA A 142 -13.12 9.37 5.26
C ALA A 142 -13.77 10.11 6.41
N VAL A 143 -13.42 9.75 7.65
CA VAL A 143 -13.93 10.48 8.81
C VAL A 143 -13.32 11.88 8.87
N SER A 144 -12.03 11.98 8.61
CA SER A 144 -11.32 13.26 8.68
C SER A 144 -11.88 14.29 7.70
N ARG A 145 -12.46 13.85 6.58
CA ARG A 145 -13.09 14.77 5.63
C ARG A 145 -14.32 15.45 6.23
N VAL A 146 -14.92 14.84 7.25
CA VAL A 146 -16.18 15.33 7.83
C VAL A 146 -15.96 16.02 9.17
N ALA A 147 -15.04 15.50 9.99
CA ALA A 147 -14.83 15.98 11.34
C ALA A 147 -13.36 15.88 11.72
N ARG A 148 -12.95 16.72 12.66
CA ARG A 148 -11.57 16.67 13.15
C ARG A 148 -11.34 15.37 13.91
N VAL A 149 -10.28 14.63 13.53
CA VAL A 149 -9.95 13.36 14.14
C VAL A 149 -8.82 13.56 15.15
N HIS A 150 -9.11 13.21 16.41
CA HIS A 150 -8.13 13.35 17.49
C HIS A 150 -7.28 12.12 17.66
N TYR A 151 -7.82 10.95 17.34
CA TYR A 151 -7.14 9.68 17.55
C TYR A 151 -7.74 8.64 16.62
N ALA A 152 -6.89 7.82 16.03
CA ALA A 152 -7.36 6.68 15.25
C ALA A 152 -6.46 5.48 15.52
N GLU A 153 -7.09 4.33 15.63
CA GLU A 153 -6.40 3.10 15.98
C GLU A 153 -6.86 2.02 15.02
N ILE A 154 -5.89 1.27 14.49
CA ILE A 154 -6.26 0.16 13.61
C ILE A 154 -5.68 -1.14 14.13
N ILE A 155 -6.43 -2.22 13.93
CA ILE A 155 -5.97 -3.57 14.23
C ILE A 155 -6.09 -4.35 12.93
N ALA A 156 -4.94 -4.77 12.39
CA ALA A 156 -4.90 -5.54 11.15
C ALA A 156 -4.63 -6.99 11.49
N SER A 157 -5.55 -7.88 11.10
CA SER A 157 -5.39 -9.31 11.33
C SER A 157 -5.17 -10.00 9.98
N ILE A 158 -4.02 -10.65 9.83
CA ILE A 158 -3.68 -11.38 8.62
C ILE A 158 -3.38 -12.83 8.96
N ALA A 159 -3.62 -13.72 7.98
CA ALA A 159 -3.26 -15.13 8.19
C ALA A 159 -1.76 -15.23 8.45
N SER A 160 -1.40 -16.01 9.44
CA SER A 160 0.02 -16.20 9.76
C SER A 160 0.80 -16.66 8.53
N LYS A 161 0.18 -17.48 7.68
CA LYS A 161 0.83 -17.99 6.47
C LYS A 161 1.14 -16.88 5.45
N SER A 162 0.44 -15.74 5.50
CA SER A 162 0.74 -14.66 4.56
C SER A 162 1.71 -13.64 5.11
N ALA A 163 2.22 -13.83 6.33
CA ALA A 163 3.26 -12.96 6.87
C ALA A 163 4.62 -13.53 6.48
N GLY A 164 5.35 -12.80 5.67
CA GLY A 164 6.66 -13.25 5.24
C GLY A 164 7.72 -13.04 6.32
N PRO A 165 8.96 -13.49 6.05
CA PRO A 165 10.04 -13.33 7.03
C PRO A 165 10.31 -11.87 7.40
N GLY A 166 10.18 -10.96 6.44
CA GLY A 166 10.39 -9.55 6.72
C GLY A 166 9.40 -8.99 7.71
N THR A 167 8.11 -9.31 7.53
CA THR A 167 7.07 -8.87 8.46
C THR A 167 7.31 -9.42 9.86
N ARG A 168 7.61 -10.72 9.94
CA ARG A 168 7.84 -11.35 11.23
C ARG A 168 9.04 -10.76 11.97
N ALA A 169 10.09 -10.44 11.23
CA ALA A 169 11.29 -9.89 11.83
C ALA A 169 11.15 -8.42 12.23
N ASN A 170 10.23 -7.71 11.59
CA ASN A 170 10.14 -6.25 11.72
C ASN A 170 8.73 -5.77 12.05
N ILE A 171 8.10 -6.41 13.02
CA ILE A 171 6.75 -6.01 13.47
C ILE A 171 6.75 -4.54 13.89
N ASP A 172 7.80 -4.08 14.56
CA ASP A 172 7.87 -2.70 15.03
C ASP A 172 7.87 -1.72 13.86
N GLU A 173 8.54 -2.06 12.76
CA GLU A 173 8.51 -1.20 11.58
C GLU A 173 7.11 -1.08 11.01
N PHE A 174 6.38 -2.20 10.98
CA PHE A 174 5.00 -2.18 10.51
C PHE A 174 4.15 -1.23 11.36
N THR A 175 4.23 -1.37 12.68
CA THR A 175 3.38 -0.57 13.55
C THR A 175 3.78 0.90 13.54
N GLU A 176 5.07 1.20 13.52
CA GLU A 176 5.53 2.58 13.49
C GLU A 176 5.15 3.27 12.18
N THR A 177 5.40 2.60 11.06
CA THR A 177 5.07 3.17 9.75
C THR A 177 3.57 3.40 9.63
N THR A 178 2.78 2.42 10.02
CA THR A 178 1.33 2.54 9.91
C THR A 178 0.82 3.65 10.82
N SER A 179 1.30 3.71 12.06
CA SER A 179 0.87 4.76 13.00
C SER A 179 1.17 6.15 12.45
N ARG A 180 2.37 6.33 11.91
CA ARG A 180 2.75 7.63 11.35
C ARG A 180 1.89 7.99 10.13
N ALA A 181 1.62 7.01 9.28
CA ALA A 181 0.82 7.27 8.08
C ALA A 181 -0.64 7.55 8.43
N ILE A 182 -1.17 6.94 9.50
CA ILE A 182 -2.51 7.29 9.99
C ILE A 182 -2.59 8.79 10.29
N GLU A 183 -1.52 9.34 10.85
CA GLU A 183 -1.47 10.77 11.15
C GLU A 183 -1.27 11.59 9.89
N VAL A 184 -0.23 11.30 9.13
CA VAL A 184 0.18 12.14 8.00
C VAL A 184 -0.82 12.05 6.83
N VAL A 185 -1.32 10.87 6.53
CA VAL A 185 -2.22 10.66 5.39
C VAL A 185 -3.67 10.61 5.85
N GLY A 186 -3.93 9.92 6.96
CA GLY A 186 -5.30 9.75 7.45
C GLY A 186 -5.87 10.99 8.11
N GLY A 187 -5.03 11.88 8.59
CA GLY A 187 -5.49 13.12 9.20
C GLY A 187 -5.76 13.06 10.69
N ALA A 188 -5.39 11.97 11.35
CA ALA A 188 -5.57 11.87 12.80
C ALA A 188 -4.44 12.62 13.52
N ALA A 189 -4.78 13.27 14.64
CA ALA A 189 -3.75 13.92 15.44
C ALA A 189 -2.82 12.90 16.08
N LYS A 190 -3.35 11.71 16.40
CA LYS A 190 -2.54 10.63 16.98
C LYS A 190 -3.00 9.30 16.38
N GLY A 191 -2.05 8.50 15.91
CA GLY A 191 -2.34 7.20 15.33
C GLY A 191 -1.73 6.06 16.11
N LYS A 192 -2.39 4.90 16.08
CA LYS A 192 -1.87 3.68 16.69
C LYS A 192 -2.21 2.51 15.78
N ALA A 193 -1.28 1.58 15.63
CA ALA A 193 -1.49 0.40 14.80
C ALA A 193 -1.07 -0.85 15.55
N ILE A 194 -1.87 -1.91 15.37
CA ILE A 194 -1.62 -3.23 15.94
C ILE A 194 -1.76 -4.23 14.82
N ILE A 195 -0.84 -5.19 14.75
CA ILE A 195 -0.96 -6.29 13.79
C ILE A 195 -1.15 -7.60 14.56
N VAL A 196 -2.05 -8.44 14.05
CA VAL A 196 -2.30 -9.76 14.59
C VAL A 196 -1.97 -10.79 13.51
N LEU A 197 -1.10 -11.74 13.83
CA LEU A 197 -0.79 -12.84 12.94
C LEU A 197 -1.68 -14.01 13.36
N ASN A 198 -2.69 -14.29 12.54
CA ASN A 198 -3.75 -15.24 12.88
C ASN A 198 -3.36 -16.64 12.45
N PRO A 199 -3.23 -17.60 13.38
CA PRO A 199 -2.81 -18.96 13.04
C PRO A 199 -3.94 -19.90 12.65
N ALA A 200 -5.15 -19.41 12.49
CA ALA A 200 -6.30 -20.25 12.22
C ALA A 200 -6.11 -21.12 10.97
N GLU A 201 -6.68 -22.33 11.02
CA GLU A 201 -6.72 -23.23 9.89
C GLU A 201 -8.19 -23.63 9.65
N PRO A 202 -8.68 -23.51 8.43
CA PRO A 202 -8.01 -22.94 7.25
C PRO A 202 -7.73 -21.43 7.42
N PRO A 203 -6.73 -20.91 6.69
CA PRO A 203 -6.37 -19.51 6.86
C PRO A 203 -7.53 -18.56 6.55
N LEU A 204 -7.64 -17.49 7.33
CA LEU A 204 -8.68 -16.50 7.15
C LEU A 204 -8.14 -15.30 6.37
N MET A 205 -9.00 -14.69 5.57
CA MET A 205 -8.62 -13.49 4.84
C MET A 205 -8.29 -12.35 5.82
N MET A 206 -7.66 -11.30 5.30
CA MET A 206 -7.36 -10.14 6.11
C MET A 206 -8.64 -9.52 6.66
N ARG A 207 -8.62 -9.20 7.94
CA ARG A 207 -9.70 -8.51 8.63
C ARG A 207 -9.12 -7.37 9.43
N ASP A 208 -9.74 -6.21 9.31
CA ASP A 208 -9.22 -5.02 9.97
C ASP A 208 -10.32 -4.33 10.76
N THR A 209 -9.92 -3.79 11.90
CA THR A 209 -10.79 -2.96 12.72
C THR A 209 -10.21 -1.56 12.77
N VAL A 210 -11.07 -0.56 12.59
CA VAL A 210 -10.66 0.85 12.65
C VAL A 210 -11.54 1.56 13.67
N TYR A 211 -10.91 2.18 14.67
CA TYR A 211 -11.60 3.05 15.62
C TYR A 211 -11.13 4.47 15.41
N VAL A 212 -12.08 5.39 15.20
CA VAL A 212 -11.75 6.79 14.96
C VAL A 212 -12.48 7.64 15.98
N LEU A 213 -11.74 8.47 16.71
CA LEU A 213 -12.30 9.38 17.70
C LEU A 213 -12.23 10.80 17.14
N SER A 214 -13.40 11.41 16.94
CA SER A 214 -13.49 12.71 16.30
C SER A 214 -14.39 13.64 17.10
N ASP A 215 -14.39 14.92 16.70
CA ASP A 215 -15.43 15.82 17.16
C ASP A 215 -16.78 15.27 16.71
N GLU A 216 -17.83 15.65 17.44
CA GLU A 216 -19.19 15.26 17.04
C GLU A 216 -19.51 15.86 15.66
N ALA A 217 -20.15 15.05 14.83
CA ALA A 217 -20.55 15.45 13.49
C ALA A 217 -21.70 14.56 13.05
N SER A 218 -22.25 14.85 11.89
CA SER A 218 -23.35 14.07 11.35
C SER A 218 -22.91 12.63 11.10
N GLN A 219 -23.54 11.69 11.79
CA GLN A 219 -23.23 10.28 11.59
C GLN A 219 -23.58 9.84 10.17
N ASP A 220 -24.66 10.39 9.61
CA ASP A 220 -25.02 10.07 8.22
C ASP A 220 -23.95 10.54 7.24
N ASP A 221 -23.39 11.73 7.47
CA ASP A 221 -22.33 12.25 6.59
C ASP A 221 -21.06 11.41 6.70
N ILE A 222 -20.72 10.97 7.90
CA ILE A 222 -19.55 10.13 8.10
C ILE A 222 -19.75 8.78 7.41
N GLU A 223 -20.93 8.18 7.60
CA GLU A 223 -21.21 6.89 6.97
C GLU A 223 -21.17 6.98 5.45
N ALA A 224 -21.74 8.07 4.89
CA ALA A 224 -21.70 8.28 3.45
C ALA A 224 -20.27 8.43 2.95
N SER A 225 -19.45 9.18 3.69
CA SER A 225 -18.04 9.36 3.34
C SER A 225 -17.29 8.02 3.35
N ILE A 226 -17.54 7.19 4.36
CA ILE A 226 -16.91 5.89 4.48
C ILE A 226 -17.32 4.98 3.31
N ASN A 227 -18.61 4.94 3.00
CA ASN A 227 -19.08 4.10 1.88
C ASN A 227 -18.50 4.57 0.54
N GLU A 228 -18.43 5.87 0.33
CA GLU A 228 -17.84 6.43 -0.88
C GLU A 228 -16.36 6.03 -0.99
N MET A 229 -15.65 6.13 0.13
CA MET A 229 -14.23 5.76 0.15
C MET A 229 -14.05 4.28 -0.12
N ALA A 230 -14.90 3.43 0.47
CA ALA A 230 -14.81 1.99 0.24
C ALA A 230 -14.99 1.65 -1.24
N GLU A 231 -15.94 2.32 -1.91
CA GLU A 231 -16.13 2.11 -3.34
C GLU A 231 -14.90 2.52 -4.14
N ALA A 232 -14.25 3.62 -3.71
CA ALA A 232 -13.06 4.08 -4.42
C ALA A 232 -11.91 3.07 -4.27
N VAL A 233 -11.75 2.47 -3.10
CA VAL A 233 -10.73 1.43 -2.92
C VAL A 233 -11.07 0.20 -3.75
N GLN A 234 -12.35 -0.19 -3.79
CA GLN A 234 -12.78 -1.36 -4.54
C GLN A 234 -12.44 -1.26 -6.02
N ALA A 235 -12.31 -0.04 -6.54
CA ALA A 235 -11.98 0.14 -7.94
C ALA A 235 -10.63 -0.48 -8.30
N TYR A 236 -9.71 -0.56 -7.36
CA TYR A 236 -8.42 -1.21 -7.62
C TYR A 236 -8.15 -2.40 -6.69
N VAL A 237 -8.99 -2.61 -5.68
CA VAL A 237 -8.90 -3.79 -4.79
C VAL A 237 -10.28 -4.42 -4.74
N PRO A 238 -10.65 -5.25 -5.71
CA PRO A 238 -12.04 -5.76 -5.78
C PRO A 238 -12.50 -6.54 -4.56
N GLY A 239 -11.57 -7.16 -3.82
CA GLY A 239 -11.93 -7.94 -2.64
C GLY A 239 -12.06 -7.14 -1.35
N TYR A 240 -11.98 -5.82 -1.42
CA TYR A 240 -12.10 -4.93 -0.26
C TYR A 240 -13.57 -4.65 0.03
N ARG A 241 -13.97 -4.79 1.31
CA ARG A 241 -15.37 -4.51 1.64
C ARG A 241 -15.53 -4.27 3.12
N LEU A 242 -16.59 -3.53 3.46
CA LEU A 242 -17.02 -3.42 4.84
C LEU A 242 -17.61 -4.77 5.26
N LYS A 243 -17.16 -5.29 6.40
CA LYS A 243 -17.68 -6.54 6.93
C LYS A 243 -19.10 -6.37 7.44
N GLN A 244 -19.40 -5.18 7.96
CA GLN A 244 -20.71 -4.86 8.50
C GLN A 244 -20.88 -3.36 8.49
N ARG A 245 -22.10 -2.91 8.81
CA ARG A 245 -22.40 -1.49 8.81
C ARG A 245 -21.56 -0.75 9.85
N VAL A 246 -21.15 0.47 9.52
CA VAL A 246 -20.40 1.34 10.42
C VAL A 246 -21.19 1.58 11.70
N GLN A 247 -20.49 1.61 12.83
CA GLN A 247 -21.13 1.83 14.12
C GLN A 247 -20.61 3.08 14.78
N PHE A 248 -21.49 3.75 15.52
CA PHE A 248 -21.17 5.02 16.18
C PHE A 248 -21.51 4.94 17.66
N GLU A 249 -20.69 5.63 18.45
CA GLU A 249 -20.93 5.76 19.88
C GLU A 249 -20.56 7.17 20.30
N VAL A 250 -21.49 7.87 20.92
CA VAL A 250 -21.20 9.21 21.46
C VAL A 250 -20.52 9.03 22.83
N ILE A 251 -19.37 9.66 22.99
CA ILE A 251 -18.65 9.66 24.27
C ILE A 251 -18.92 11.01 24.92
N PRO A 252 -19.76 11.04 25.96
CA PRO A 252 -20.22 12.32 26.48
C PRO A 252 -19.18 13.04 27.33
N GLN A 253 -19.34 14.36 27.44
CA GLN A 253 -18.39 15.18 28.18
C GLN A 253 -18.30 14.81 29.65
N ASP A 254 -19.42 14.36 30.22
CA ASP A 254 -19.43 14.01 31.65
C ASP A 254 -18.85 12.63 31.93
N LYS A 255 -18.56 11.84 30.86
CA LYS A 255 -17.89 10.54 31.01
C LYS A 255 -16.85 10.35 29.93
N PRO A 256 -15.82 11.19 29.91
CA PRO A 256 -14.80 11.07 28.87
C PRO A 256 -13.99 9.81 29.05
N VAL A 257 -13.36 9.37 27.96
CA VAL A 257 -12.39 8.26 28.01
C VAL A 257 -11.00 8.84 28.09
N ASN A 258 -10.13 8.16 28.79
CA ASN A 258 -8.74 8.58 28.89
C ASN A 258 -7.89 7.79 27.90
N LEU A 259 -7.26 8.51 26.98
CA LEU A 259 -6.43 7.91 25.96
C LEU A 259 -4.97 8.14 26.29
N PRO A 260 -4.18 7.08 26.41
CA PRO A 260 -2.75 7.26 26.69
C PRO A 260 -2.08 8.14 25.64
N GLY A 261 -1.33 9.13 26.08
CA GLY A 261 -0.64 10.06 25.19
C GLY A 261 -1.49 11.14 24.57
N VAL A 262 -2.80 11.11 24.81
CA VAL A 262 -3.74 12.10 24.25
C VAL A 262 -4.47 12.85 25.36
N GLY A 263 -4.95 12.13 26.38
CA GLY A 263 -5.69 12.71 27.49
C GLY A 263 -7.18 12.38 27.41
N GLN A 264 -8.00 13.23 28.02
CA GLN A 264 -9.44 13.04 28.10
C GLN A 264 -10.07 13.33 26.75
N PHE A 265 -11.01 12.52 26.36
CA PHE A 265 -11.65 12.67 25.05
C PHE A 265 -13.15 12.60 25.17
N UNK A 266 -13.96 13.26 24.36
CA UNK A 266 -15.19 13.30 24.28
C UNK A 266 -15.47 13.47 22.96
N GLY A 267 -16.49 13.13 22.53
CA GLY A 267 -16.82 13.29 21.11
C GLY A 267 -17.50 12.09 20.52
N LEU A 268 -17.17 11.75 19.31
CA LEU A 268 -17.79 10.67 18.57
C LEU A 268 -16.77 9.58 18.28
N LYS A 269 -17.14 8.32 18.57
CA LYS A 269 -16.35 7.15 18.19
C LYS A 269 -17.01 6.48 16.99
N THR A 270 -16.24 6.31 15.92
CA THR A 270 -16.68 5.60 14.71
C THR A 270 -15.91 4.29 14.63
N ALA A 271 -16.62 3.19 14.43
CA ALA A 271 -16.00 1.86 14.31
C ALA A 271 -16.32 1.28 12.94
N VAL A 272 -15.26 0.82 12.27
CA VAL A 272 -15.37 0.24 10.93
C VAL A 272 -14.67 -1.11 10.92
N TRP A 273 -15.34 -2.10 10.34
CA TRP A 273 -14.76 -3.43 10.19
C TRP A 273 -14.65 -3.78 8.72
N LEU A 274 -13.46 -4.24 8.31
CA LEU A 274 -13.14 -4.48 6.91
C LEU A 274 -12.70 -5.92 6.71
N GLU A 275 -12.98 -6.42 5.52
CA GLU A 275 -12.39 -7.67 5.02
C GLU A 275 -11.71 -7.38 3.70
N VAL A 276 -10.56 -8.01 3.49
CA VAL A 276 -9.84 -7.90 2.22
C VAL A 276 -9.54 -9.31 1.74
N GLU A 277 -10.24 -9.73 0.70
CA GLU A 277 -10.04 -11.02 0.06
C GLU A 277 -9.14 -10.81 -1.15
N GLY A 278 -8.12 -11.65 -1.28
CA GLY A 278 -7.21 -11.53 -2.41
C GLY A 278 -7.84 -11.92 -3.72
N ALA A 279 -7.34 -11.35 -4.81
CA ALA A 279 -7.87 -11.62 -6.14
C ALA A 279 -7.48 -12.98 -6.67
N ALA A 280 -6.54 -13.64 -6.02
CA ALA A 280 -6.09 -14.99 -6.39
C ALA A 280 -5.48 -15.06 -7.79
N HIS A 281 -4.79 -14.01 -8.20
CA HIS A 281 -4.07 -14.06 -9.48
C HIS A 281 -2.87 -14.99 -9.41
N TYR A 282 -2.13 -14.92 -8.34
CA TYR A 282 -0.96 -15.75 -8.07
C TYR A 282 -0.98 -16.25 -6.63
N LEU A 283 -1.26 -15.34 -5.70
CA LEU A 283 -1.32 -15.67 -4.28
C LEU A 283 -2.72 -16.16 -3.93
N PRO A 284 -2.85 -16.99 -2.87
CA PRO A 284 -4.18 -17.48 -2.50
C PRO A 284 -5.12 -16.36 -2.05
N ALA A 285 -6.42 -16.64 -2.12
CA ALA A 285 -7.43 -15.64 -1.78
C ALA A 285 -7.32 -15.16 -0.34
N TYR A 286 -6.80 -15.98 0.57
CA TYR A 286 -6.66 -15.53 1.96
C TYR A 286 -5.56 -14.48 2.13
N ALA A 287 -4.68 -14.32 1.14
CA ALA A 287 -3.59 -13.35 1.20
C ALA A 287 -4.04 -11.97 0.72
N GLY A 288 -5.19 -11.49 1.21
CA GLY A 288 -5.68 -10.17 0.87
C GLY A 288 -4.73 -9.05 1.25
N ASN A 289 -3.95 -9.26 2.31
CA ASN A 289 -2.94 -8.28 2.72
C ASN A 289 -1.89 -8.06 1.62
N LEU A 290 -1.45 -9.13 0.98
CA LEU A 290 -0.47 -9.00 -0.10
C LEU A 290 -1.12 -8.42 -1.35
N ASP A 291 -2.35 -8.82 -1.62
CA ASP A 291 -3.08 -8.33 -2.78
C ASP A 291 -3.31 -6.82 -2.72
N ILE A 292 -3.67 -6.28 -1.55
CA ILE A 292 -3.91 -4.84 -1.46
C ILE A 292 -2.60 -4.06 -1.64
N MET A 293 -1.47 -4.60 -1.21
CA MET A 293 -0.19 -3.94 -1.43
C MET A 293 0.15 -3.84 -2.91
N THR A 294 0.05 -4.96 -3.63
CA THR A 294 0.41 -4.94 -5.05
C THR A 294 -0.62 -4.17 -5.86
N SER A 295 -1.89 -4.25 -5.50
CA SER A 295 -2.93 -3.48 -6.20
C SER A 295 -2.75 -1.98 -6.00
N SER A 296 -2.38 -1.57 -4.78
CA SER A 296 -2.12 -0.15 -4.51
C SER A 296 -0.92 0.35 -5.29
N ALA A 297 0.13 -0.46 -5.36
CA ALA A 297 1.33 -0.08 -6.11
C ALA A 297 1.01 0.02 -7.60
N LEU A 298 0.22 -0.92 -8.12
CA LEU A 298 -0.19 -0.86 -9.53
C LEU A 298 -0.99 0.39 -9.83
N ALA A 299 -1.96 0.71 -8.98
CA ALA A 299 -2.77 1.92 -9.17
C ALA A 299 -1.90 3.17 -9.18
N THR A 300 -0.92 3.22 -8.29
CA THR A 300 0.00 4.35 -8.22
C THR A 300 0.82 4.48 -9.50
N ALA A 301 1.37 3.37 -9.97
CA ALA A 301 2.19 3.39 -11.18
C ALA A 301 1.38 3.77 -12.41
N GLU A 302 0.12 3.32 -12.49
CA GLU A 302 -0.73 3.68 -13.63
C GLU A 302 -0.93 5.20 -13.69
N LYS A 303 -1.16 5.84 -12.56
CA LYS A 303 -1.31 7.29 -12.52
C LYS A 303 0.00 8.00 -12.84
N MET A 304 1.11 7.47 -12.35
CA MET A 304 2.42 8.05 -12.69
C MET A 304 2.68 7.97 -14.18
N ALA A 305 2.34 6.84 -14.80
CA ALA A 305 2.55 6.66 -16.23
C ALA A 305 1.71 7.65 -17.03
N GLN A 306 0.46 7.88 -16.60
CA GLN A 306 -0.39 8.88 -17.26
C GLN A 306 0.20 10.28 -17.12
N SER A 307 0.71 10.62 -15.95
CA SER A 307 1.31 11.93 -15.73
C SER A 307 2.56 12.11 -16.60
N LEU A 308 3.40 11.08 -16.69
CA LEU A 308 4.60 11.15 -17.53
C LEU A 308 4.22 11.32 -18.99
N ALA A 309 3.17 10.65 -19.45
CA ALA A 309 2.72 10.79 -20.83
C ALA A 309 2.23 12.21 -21.12
N ARG A 310 1.47 12.81 -20.19
CA ARG A 310 0.99 14.18 -20.37
C ARG A 310 2.16 15.17 -20.42
N LYS A 311 3.15 14.99 -19.56
CA LYS A 311 4.31 15.89 -19.53
C LYS A 311 5.14 15.77 -20.80
N ALA A 312 5.17 14.58 -21.41
CA ALA A 312 5.88 14.37 -22.67
C ALA A 312 5.09 14.85 -23.87
N GLY A 313 3.85 15.35 -23.68
CA GLY A 313 3.01 15.82 -24.77
C GLY A 313 2.37 14.71 -25.58
N GLU A 314 2.30 13.51 -25.03
CA GLU A 314 1.67 12.40 -25.74
C GLU A 314 0.15 12.53 -25.68
N ALA A 315 -0.52 12.07 -26.76
CA ALA A 315 -1.96 12.10 -26.80
C ALA A 315 -2.55 11.18 -25.71
N ALA A 316 -3.63 11.64 -25.11
CA ALA A 316 -4.30 10.89 -24.05
C ALA A 316 -4.96 9.63 -24.59
#